data_5669c9f9fa5593170c2854be83dd4906
#
_entry.id   5669c9f9fa5593170c2854be83dd4906
#
_cell.length_a   1.000
_cell.length_b   1.000
_cell.length_c   1.000
_cell.angle_alpha   90.00
_cell.angle_beta   90.00
_cell.angle_gamma   90.00
#
_symmetry.space_group_name_H-M   'P 1'
#
loop_
_entity.id
_entity.type
_entity.pdbx_description
1 polymer ?
#
loop_
_entity_poly.entity_id
_entity_poly.type
_entity_poly.pdbx_seq_one_letter_code
_entity_poly.pdbx_strand_id
1 'polypeptide(L)'
;MTTTGRIQVLRASERPATTWLNGGGVTREVAGFPAGAGLNDFDWRVSLADVASAGPFSPFPGIDRVITLVEGTGMALTVDGVEQVVDAPFRPFAFPGDATTDCRLLGGPVVDFNVMTRRGRIEAAVDLITEPGAVQLPPAATLLLVCLAGSVTLDATALTRYDAALLDTPGTHALRPDGVTAAVTFRTATAS
;
A
#
# COMPACT_ATOMS: atom_id res chain seq x y z
N MET A 1 10.10 25.02 -20.32
CA MET A 1 9.38 25.27 -19.08
C MET A 1 9.00 23.91 -18.48
N THR A 2 9.71 23.48 -17.44
CA THR A 2 9.45 22.23 -16.76
C THR A 2 8.25 22.45 -15.84
N THR A 3 7.10 21.92 -16.19
CA THR A 3 5.93 21.94 -15.29
C THR A 3 6.27 21.05 -14.12
N THR A 4 6.64 21.63 -12.99
CA THR A 4 6.83 20.89 -11.73
C THR A 4 5.44 20.41 -11.31
N GLY A 5 5.15 19.14 -11.55
CA GLY A 5 3.92 18.50 -11.12
C GLY A 5 3.76 18.66 -9.60
N ARG A 6 2.53 18.87 -9.17
CA ARG A 6 2.24 19.06 -7.75
C ARG A 6 2.44 17.75 -7.01
N ILE A 7 3.45 17.67 -6.13
CA ILE A 7 3.60 16.60 -5.16
C ILE A 7 2.66 16.91 -4.00
N GLN A 8 1.67 16.02 -3.78
CA GLN A 8 0.82 16.10 -2.60
C GLN A 8 1.43 15.25 -1.49
N VAL A 9 1.92 15.89 -0.43
CA VAL A 9 2.44 15.21 0.76
C VAL A 9 1.30 14.81 1.68
N LEU A 10 1.29 13.54 2.09
CA LEU A 10 0.31 12.94 2.99
C LEU A 10 1.04 12.49 4.26
N ARG A 11 0.91 13.27 5.34
CA ARG A 11 1.62 13.01 6.59
C ARG A 11 0.99 11.88 7.39
N ALA A 12 1.83 10.99 7.91
CA ALA A 12 1.39 9.88 8.76
C ALA A 12 0.68 10.36 10.03
N SER A 13 1.15 11.47 10.61
CA SER A 13 0.58 12.07 11.83
C SER A 13 -0.83 12.64 11.65
N GLU A 14 -1.26 12.88 10.42
CA GLU A 14 -2.58 13.44 10.11
C GLU A 14 -3.62 12.36 9.80
N ARG A 15 -3.22 11.07 9.76
CA ARG A 15 -4.13 9.97 9.39
C ARG A 15 -4.96 9.49 10.57
N PRO A 16 -6.29 9.48 10.44
CA PRO A 16 -7.13 8.86 11.45
C PRO A 16 -6.91 7.34 11.49
N ALA A 17 -6.98 6.78 12.68
CA ALA A 17 -6.96 5.36 12.90
C ALA A 17 -8.39 4.81 12.95
N THR A 18 -8.67 3.75 12.19
CA THR A 18 -9.95 3.05 12.19
C THR A 18 -9.78 1.68 12.82
N THR A 19 -10.39 1.45 13.96
CA THR A 19 -10.39 0.14 14.65
C THR A 19 -11.30 -0.83 13.91
N TRP A 20 -10.84 -2.08 13.75
CA TRP A 20 -11.63 -3.13 13.13
C TRP A 20 -12.81 -3.54 14.02
N LEU A 21 -13.92 -3.93 13.40
CA LEU A 21 -15.14 -4.33 14.11
C LEU A 21 -14.91 -5.50 15.08
N ASN A 22 -13.99 -6.41 14.74
CA ASN A 22 -13.62 -7.56 15.59
C ASN A 22 -12.56 -7.23 16.65
N GLY A 23 -12.07 -5.96 16.70
CA GLY A 23 -11.03 -5.52 17.62
C GLY A 23 -9.62 -6.09 17.33
N GLY A 24 -9.45 -6.85 16.24
CA GLY A 24 -8.20 -7.54 15.92
C GLY A 24 -7.11 -6.66 15.33
N GLY A 25 -7.40 -5.41 15.02
CA GLY A 25 -6.43 -4.51 14.43
C GLY A 25 -6.94 -3.09 14.24
N VAL A 26 -6.05 -2.27 13.68
CA VAL A 26 -6.30 -0.86 13.37
C VAL A 26 -5.76 -0.57 11.96
N THR A 27 -6.57 0.08 11.13
CA THR A 27 -6.14 0.52 9.80
C THR A 27 -5.99 2.03 9.76
N ARG A 28 -4.91 2.50 9.11
CA ARG A 28 -4.69 3.89 8.73
C ARG A 28 -4.62 3.97 7.22
N GLU A 29 -5.63 4.58 6.61
CA GLU A 29 -5.65 4.79 5.17
C GLU A 29 -4.57 5.79 4.77
N VAL A 30 -3.72 5.42 3.80
CA VAL A 30 -2.69 6.29 3.26
C VAL A 30 -3.27 7.20 2.19
N ALA A 31 -3.97 6.60 1.23
CA ALA A 31 -4.67 7.27 0.15
C ALA A 31 -5.69 6.32 -0.50
N GLY A 32 -6.67 6.87 -1.20
CA GLY A 32 -7.65 6.12 -1.98
C GLY A 32 -8.23 6.96 -3.10
N PHE A 33 -8.78 6.30 -4.09
CA PHE A 33 -9.45 6.95 -5.23
C PHE A 33 -10.79 6.25 -5.54
N PRO A 34 -11.84 7.01 -5.80
CA PRO A 34 -11.96 8.48 -5.61
C PRO A 34 -11.70 8.91 -4.17
N ALA A 35 -11.24 10.15 -3.99
CA ALA A 35 -11.00 10.69 -2.65
C ALA A 35 -12.28 10.63 -1.80
N GLY A 36 -12.18 10.09 -0.58
CA GLY A 36 -13.31 9.93 0.34
C GLY A 36 -14.26 8.77 0.00
N ALA A 37 -13.89 7.89 -0.93
CA ALA A 37 -14.65 6.69 -1.21
C ALA A 37 -14.76 5.78 0.01
N GLY A 38 -15.94 5.16 0.20
CA GLY A 38 -16.15 4.13 1.20
C GLY A 38 -15.46 2.81 0.84
N LEU A 39 -15.53 1.83 1.75
CA LEU A 39 -14.91 0.51 1.55
C LEU A 39 -15.48 -0.28 0.37
N ASN A 40 -16.64 0.10 -0.15
CA ASN A 40 -17.28 -0.57 -1.29
C ASN A 40 -17.11 0.18 -2.61
N ASP A 41 -16.66 1.44 -2.59
CA ASP A 41 -16.78 2.36 -3.72
C ASP A 41 -15.43 2.82 -4.29
N PHE A 42 -14.31 2.40 -3.69
CA PHE A 42 -12.99 2.78 -4.19
C PHE A 42 -12.61 2.02 -5.47
N ASP A 43 -11.85 2.67 -6.32
CA ASP A 43 -11.17 2.05 -7.46
C ASP A 43 -9.78 1.52 -7.05
N TRP A 44 -9.06 2.26 -6.19
CA TRP A 44 -7.88 1.77 -5.48
C TRP A 44 -7.80 2.38 -4.07
N ARG A 45 -7.17 1.66 -3.17
CA ARG A 45 -6.98 2.06 -1.78
C ARG A 45 -5.66 1.51 -1.24
N VAL A 46 -4.92 2.35 -0.53
CA VAL A 46 -3.68 1.96 0.15
C VAL A 46 -3.78 2.27 1.63
N SER A 47 -3.36 1.33 2.45
CA SER A 47 -3.41 1.45 3.90
C SER A 47 -2.24 0.76 4.59
N LEU A 48 -1.98 1.17 5.82
CA LEU A 48 -1.17 0.46 6.80
C LEU A 48 -2.09 -0.10 7.87
N ALA A 49 -1.91 -1.36 8.23
CA ALA A 49 -2.70 -2.00 9.28
C ALA A 49 -1.80 -2.57 10.37
N ASP A 50 -2.16 -2.23 11.63
CA ASP A 50 -1.61 -2.88 12.81
C ASP A 50 -2.51 -4.09 13.10
N VAL A 51 -2.01 -5.29 12.87
CA VAL A 51 -2.73 -6.55 13.13
C VAL A 51 -2.26 -7.09 14.48
N ALA A 52 -3.12 -6.97 15.48
CA ALA A 52 -2.80 -7.30 16.87
C ALA A 52 -3.19 -8.74 17.26
N SER A 53 -4.12 -9.36 16.55
CA SER A 53 -4.57 -10.72 16.83
C SER A 53 -4.92 -11.49 15.57
N ALA A 54 -4.89 -12.81 15.67
CA ALA A 54 -5.36 -13.72 14.65
C ALA A 54 -6.87 -13.52 14.37
N GLY A 55 -7.30 -13.83 13.16
CA GLY A 55 -8.71 -13.82 12.78
C GLY A 55 -8.91 -13.65 11.28
N PRO A 56 -10.16 -13.77 10.82
CA PRO A 56 -10.47 -13.64 9.41
C PRO A 56 -10.31 -12.20 8.92
N PHE A 57 -9.81 -12.06 7.71
CA PHE A 57 -9.84 -10.81 6.98
C PHE A 57 -11.22 -10.61 6.34
N SER A 58 -11.68 -9.36 6.33
CA SER A 58 -12.91 -9.01 5.63
C SER A 58 -12.80 -9.32 4.13
N PRO A 59 -13.82 -9.95 3.53
CA PRO A 59 -13.86 -10.14 2.08
C PRO A 59 -14.11 -8.82 1.37
N PHE A 60 -13.47 -8.66 0.21
CA PHE A 60 -13.63 -7.51 -0.67
C PHE A 60 -13.94 -8.00 -2.09
N PRO A 61 -15.21 -8.24 -2.44
CA PRO A 61 -15.61 -8.74 -3.75
C PRO A 61 -15.15 -7.82 -4.89
N GLY A 62 -14.55 -8.42 -5.93
CA GLY A 62 -14.05 -7.71 -7.11
C GLY A 62 -12.79 -6.87 -6.86
N ILE A 63 -12.10 -7.10 -5.76
CA ILE A 63 -10.85 -6.41 -5.41
C ILE A 63 -9.68 -7.38 -5.47
N ASP A 64 -8.58 -6.94 -6.07
CA ASP A 64 -7.28 -7.59 -5.96
C ASP A 64 -6.47 -6.90 -4.85
N ARG A 65 -5.73 -7.69 -4.07
CA ARG A 65 -4.96 -7.21 -2.93
C ARG A 65 -3.50 -7.59 -3.06
N VAL A 66 -2.63 -6.68 -2.65
CA VAL A 66 -1.21 -6.94 -2.44
C VAL A 66 -0.87 -6.53 -1.01
N ILE A 67 -0.45 -7.48 -0.19
CA ILE A 67 -0.05 -7.27 1.19
C ILE A 67 1.47 -7.39 1.32
N THR A 68 2.08 -6.54 2.12
CA THR A 68 3.53 -6.55 2.37
C THR A 68 3.76 -6.40 3.86
N LEU A 69 4.46 -7.36 4.46
CA LEU A 69 4.90 -7.25 5.85
C LEU A 69 5.89 -6.10 6.00
N VAL A 70 5.62 -5.19 6.93
CA VAL A 70 6.51 -4.04 7.23
C VAL A 70 7.20 -4.23 8.56
N GLU A 71 6.46 -4.67 9.59
CA GLU A 71 6.97 -4.90 10.94
C GLU A 71 6.44 -6.21 11.53
N GLY A 72 7.21 -6.77 12.46
CA GLY A 72 6.86 -7.99 13.17
C GLY A 72 7.48 -9.24 12.57
N THR A 73 7.18 -10.39 13.18
CA THR A 73 7.77 -11.69 12.80
C THR A 73 7.11 -12.29 11.57
N GLY A 74 5.88 -11.87 11.27
CA GLY A 74 5.12 -12.37 10.12
C GLY A 74 3.76 -12.95 10.48
N MET A 75 3.07 -13.36 9.43
CA MET A 75 1.75 -13.99 9.51
C MET A 75 1.64 -15.14 8.52
N ALA A 76 0.80 -16.11 8.84
CA ALA A 76 0.35 -17.12 7.91
C ALA A 76 -1.07 -16.76 7.46
N LEU A 77 -1.26 -16.60 6.16
CA LEU A 77 -2.55 -16.32 5.55
C LEU A 77 -3.07 -17.62 4.92
N THR A 78 -4.24 -18.08 5.36
CA THR A 78 -4.93 -19.18 4.69
C THR A 78 -5.92 -18.60 3.69
N VAL A 79 -5.54 -18.64 2.41
CA VAL A 79 -6.33 -18.09 1.30
C VAL A 79 -7.03 -19.24 0.58
N ASP A 80 -8.37 -19.30 0.62
CA ASP A 80 -9.19 -20.39 0.09
C ASP A 80 -8.68 -21.79 0.49
N GLY A 81 -8.29 -21.92 1.76
CA GLY A 81 -7.79 -23.17 2.34
C GLY A 81 -6.31 -23.47 2.09
N VAL A 82 -5.58 -22.60 1.38
CA VAL A 82 -4.14 -22.76 1.12
C VAL A 82 -3.34 -21.79 2.00
N GLU A 83 -2.50 -22.35 2.89
CA GLU A 83 -1.64 -21.53 3.76
C GLU A 83 -0.47 -20.92 2.96
N GLN A 84 -0.28 -19.62 3.15
CA GLN A 84 0.81 -18.83 2.61
C GLN A 84 1.51 -18.11 3.76
N VAL A 85 2.82 -18.32 3.91
CA VAL A 85 3.60 -17.65 4.95
C VAL A 85 4.14 -16.33 4.42
N VAL A 86 3.83 -15.25 5.11
CA VAL A 86 4.29 -13.87 4.83
C VAL A 86 5.16 -13.45 6.00
N ASP A 87 6.44 -13.85 5.99
CA ASP A 87 7.43 -13.64 7.04
C ASP A 87 8.69 -12.91 6.57
N ALA A 88 8.81 -12.69 5.26
CA ALA A 88 9.88 -11.90 4.68
C ALA A 88 9.43 -10.42 4.60
N PRO A 89 10.03 -9.50 5.42
CA PRO A 89 9.71 -8.08 5.33
C PRO A 89 9.95 -7.53 3.94
N PHE A 90 9.10 -6.60 3.54
CA PHE A 90 9.18 -5.89 2.25
C PHE A 90 9.11 -6.81 1.03
N ARG A 91 8.45 -7.95 1.16
CA ARG A 91 8.14 -8.85 0.04
C ARG A 91 6.64 -8.87 -0.21
N PRO A 92 6.16 -8.31 -1.34
CA PRO A 92 4.74 -8.27 -1.67
C PRO A 92 4.18 -9.68 -1.91
N PHE A 93 2.96 -9.92 -1.40
CA PHE A 93 2.17 -11.12 -1.65
C PHE A 93 0.79 -10.70 -2.18
N ALA A 94 0.44 -11.20 -3.37
CA ALA A 94 -0.82 -10.89 -4.04
C ALA A 94 -1.85 -12.00 -3.86
N PHE A 95 -3.11 -11.63 -3.61
CA PHE A 95 -4.23 -12.55 -3.52
C PHE A 95 -5.55 -11.86 -3.84
N PRO A 96 -6.58 -12.61 -4.29
CA PRO A 96 -7.91 -12.04 -4.56
C PRO A 96 -8.59 -11.64 -3.26
N GLY A 97 -9.17 -10.45 -3.22
CA GLY A 97 -9.94 -9.97 -2.05
C GLY A 97 -11.26 -10.72 -1.84
N ASP A 98 -11.75 -11.42 -2.87
CA ASP A 98 -12.93 -12.30 -2.79
C ASP A 98 -12.63 -13.59 -2.00
N ALA A 99 -11.35 -14.00 -1.93
CA ALA A 99 -10.96 -15.25 -1.31
C ALA A 99 -11.24 -15.23 0.19
N THR A 100 -11.74 -16.34 0.71
CA THR A 100 -11.82 -16.55 2.17
C THR A 100 -10.42 -16.56 2.74
N THR A 101 -10.11 -15.59 3.59
CA THR A 101 -8.75 -15.41 4.11
C THR A 101 -8.76 -15.33 5.63
N ASP A 102 -8.05 -16.27 6.27
CA ASP A 102 -7.76 -16.27 7.71
C ASP A 102 -6.29 -15.86 7.94
N CYS A 103 -6.05 -15.15 9.03
CA CYS A 103 -4.73 -14.71 9.44
C CYS A 103 -4.34 -15.30 10.79
N ARG A 104 -3.16 -15.92 10.86
CA ARG A 104 -2.50 -16.37 12.08
C ARG A 104 -1.16 -15.65 12.23
N LEU A 105 -0.91 -15.05 13.39
CA LEU A 105 0.35 -14.36 13.66
C LEU A 105 1.44 -15.37 14.06
N LEU A 106 2.67 -15.19 13.56
CA LEU A 106 3.79 -16.10 13.81
C LEU A 106 4.56 -15.80 15.09
N GLY A 107 4.53 -14.56 15.57
CA GLY A 107 5.31 -14.18 16.74
C GLY A 107 4.91 -12.84 17.36
N GLY A 108 3.62 -12.54 17.40
CA GLY A 108 3.08 -11.29 17.96
C GLY A 108 2.53 -10.36 16.89
N PRO A 109 2.16 -9.12 17.25
CA PRO A 109 1.59 -8.15 16.33
C PRO A 109 2.49 -7.86 15.14
N VAL A 110 1.86 -7.53 14.00
CA VAL A 110 2.54 -7.14 12.76
C VAL A 110 1.98 -5.82 12.24
N VAL A 111 2.77 -5.13 11.43
CA VAL A 111 2.29 -4.05 10.56
C VAL A 111 2.38 -4.51 9.12
N ASP A 112 1.28 -4.43 8.41
CA ASP A 112 1.24 -4.68 6.98
C ASP A 112 0.92 -3.42 6.16
N PHE A 113 1.48 -3.38 4.96
CA PHE A 113 1.16 -2.42 3.91
C PHE A 113 0.26 -3.10 2.89
N ASN A 114 -0.93 -2.58 2.66
CA ASN A 114 -1.97 -3.20 1.86
C ASN A 114 -2.36 -2.30 0.69
N VAL A 115 -2.22 -2.81 -0.53
CA VAL A 115 -2.64 -2.17 -1.77
C VAL A 115 -3.83 -2.94 -2.32
N MET A 116 -4.91 -2.25 -2.60
CA MET A 116 -6.17 -2.82 -3.06
C MET A 116 -6.61 -2.12 -4.34
N THR A 117 -6.98 -2.89 -5.36
CA THR A 117 -7.43 -2.36 -6.65
C THR A 117 -8.70 -3.04 -7.13
N ARG A 118 -9.60 -2.30 -7.75
CA ARG A 118 -10.81 -2.86 -8.37
C ARG A 118 -10.44 -3.59 -9.64
N ARG A 119 -10.63 -4.90 -9.62
CA ARG A 119 -10.33 -5.83 -10.73
C ARG A 119 -11.00 -5.39 -12.01
N GLY A 120 -10.26 -5.39 -13.11
CA GLY A 120 -10.74 -4.96 -14.42
C GLY A 120 -10.92 -3.44 -14.61
N ARG A 121 -10.65 -2.63 -13.58
CA ARG A 121 -10.67 -1.16 -13.68
C ARG A 121 -9.31 -0.53 -13.45
N ILE A 122 -8.61 -0.99 -12.43
CA ILE A 122 -7.27 -0.46 -12.06
C ILE A 122 -6.31 -1.62 -11.87
N GLU A 123 -5.12 -1.46 -12.42
CA GLU A 123 -3.94 -2.29 -12.16
C GLU A 123 -2.94 -1.51 -11.32
N ALA A 124 -2.29 -2.19 -10.37
CA ALA A 124 -1.22 -1.62 -9.57
C ALA A 124 0.08 -2.42 -9.75
N ALA A 125 1.19 -1.70 -9.92
CA ALA A 125 2.53 -2.24 -9.74
C ALA A 125 3.08 -1.75 -8.40
N VAL A 126 3.65 -2.65 -7.60
CA VAL A 126 4.23 -2.35 -6.29
C VAL A 126 5.71 -2.66 -6.33
N ASP A 127 6.54 -1.63 -6.33
CA ASP A 127 7.98 -1.72 -6.31
C ASP A 127 8.54 -1.26 -4.97
N LEU A 128 9.47 -2.03 -4.37
CA LEU A 128 10.16 -1.68 -3.13
C LEU A 128 11.55 -1.16 -3.48
N ILE A 129 11.80 0.10 -3.14
CA ILE A 129 13.01 0.83 -3.52
C ILE A 129 13.86 1.09 -2.27
N THR A 130 15.11 0.65 -2.31
CA THR A 130 16.09 0.80 -1.23
C THR A 130 17.32 1.60 -1.65
N GLU A 131 17.51 1.80 -2.95
CA GLU A 131 18.68 2.48 -3.50
C GLU A 131 18.29 3.83 -4.13
N PRO A 132 19.18 4.82 -4.09
CA PRO A 132 18.99 6.08 -4.80
C PRO A 132 18.82 5.87 -6.31
N GLY A 133 17.88 6.60 -6.90
CA GLY A 133 17.59 6.49 -8.32
C GLY A 133 16.56 7.51 -8.77
N ALA A 134 15.84 7.18 -9.82
CA ALA A 134 14.72 7.95 -10.31
C ALA A 134 13.49 7.09 -10.48
N VAL A 135 12.33 7.61 -10.10
CA VAL A 135 11.03 7.03 -10.39
C VAL A 135 10.37 7.79 -11.52
N GLN A 136 9.73 7.07 -12.41
CA GLN A 136 9.02 7.66 -13.54
C GLN A 136 7.51 7.52 -13.32
N LEU A 137 6.80 8.64 -13.47
CA LEU A 137 5.35 8.63 -13.58
C LEU A 137 4.97 8.76 -15.04
N PRO A 138 4.47 7.66 -15.67
CA PRO A 138 4.03 7.72 -17.06
C PRO A 138 2.72 8.49 -17.21
N PRO A 139 2.39 8.93 -18.45
CA PRO A 139 1.10 9.53 -18.74
C PRO A 139 -0.07 8.62 -18.34
N ALA A 140 -1.16 9.23 -17.88
CA ALA A 140 -2.40 8.55 -17.46
C ALA A 140 -2.21 7.53 -16.32
N ALA A 141 -1.18 7.72 -15.50
CA ALA A 141 -0.96 6.94 -14.28
C ALA A 141 -0.95 7.85 -13.04
N THR A 142 -1.14 7.24 -11.89
CA THR A 142 -0.96 7.85 -10.57
C THR A 142 0.17 7.12 -9.85
N LEU A 143 1.08 7.84 -9.22
CA LEU A 143 2.16 7.28 -8.42
C LEU A 143 1.96 7.66 -6.96
N LEU A 144 1.93 6.67 -6.09
CA LEU A 144 1.95 6.85 -4.64
C LEU A 144 3.27 6.31 -4.10
N LEU A 145 4.08 7.17 -3.52
CA LEU A 145 5.28 6.80 -2.79
C LEU A 145 4.96 6.75 -1.29
N VAL A 146 5.35 5.68 -0.61
CA VAL A 146 5.15 5.52 0.84
C VAL A 146 6.47 5.12 1.49
N CYS A 147 6.95 5.92 2.43
CA CYS A 147 8.14 5.60 3.22
C CYS A 147 7.79 4.49 4.24
N LEU A 148 8.13 3.24 3.95
CA LEU A 148 7.80 2.11 4.83
C LEU A 148 8.78 1.96 5.99
N ALA A 149 10.06 2.31 5.79
CA ALA A 149 11.09 2.29 6.82
C ALA A 149 12.11 3.40 6.59
N GLY A 150 12.63 3.98 7.68
CA GLY A 150 13.61 5.05 7.63
C GLY A 150 13.03 6.38 7.14
N SER A 151 13.67 6.95 6.13
CA SER A 151 13.26 8.20 5.48
C SER A 151 13.49 8.15 3.97
N VAL A 152 12.91 9.09 3.24
CA VAL A 152 13.17 9.24 1.80
C VAL A 152 13.08 10.71 1.40
N THR A 153 13.94 11.12 0.47
CA THR A 153 13.83 12.42 -0.20
C THR A 153 13.35 12.21 -1.63
N LEU A 154 12.21 12.81 -1.96
CA LEU A 154 11.63 12.87 -3.31
C LEU A 154 11.87 14.27 -3.86
N ASP A 155 12.74 14.41 -4.86
CA ASP A 155 13.26 15.68 -5.34
C ASP A 155 13.84 16.53 -4.18
N ALA A 156 13.11 17.54 -3.71
CA ALA A 156 13.45 18.34 -2.54
C ALA A 156 12.53 18.09 -1.33
N THR A 157 11.61 17.12 -1.43
CA THR A 157 10.60 16.83 -0.40
C THR A 157 11.04 15.70 0.48
N ALA A 158 11.21 15.95 1.78
CA ALA A 158 11.52 14.91 2.76
C ALA A 158 10.26 14.25 3.29
N LEU A 159 10.27 12.92 3.31
CA LEU A 159 9.25 12.06 3.92
C LEU A 159 9.91 11.21 4.99
N THR A 160 9.25 11.11 6.13
CA THR A 160 9.64 10.22 7.23
C THR A 160 8.77 8.96 7.22
N ARG A 161 9.06 8.05 8.11
CA ARG A 161 8.34 6.76 8.19
C ARG A 161 6.84 6.93 8.14
N TYR A 162 6.22 6.19 7.22
CA TYR A 162 4.79 6.17 6.90
C TYR A 162 4.22 7.43 6.25
N ASP A 163 5.00 8.51 6.09
CA ASP A 163 4.60 9.59 5.20
C ASP A 163 4.48 9.08 3.76
N ALA A 164 3.68 9.76 2.97
CA ALA A 164 3.51 9.44 1.57
C ALA A 164 3.52 10.71 0.70
N ALA A 165 3.76 10.50 -0.59
CA ALA A 165 3.63 11.50 -1.63
C ALA A 165 2.79 10.95 -2.77
N LEU A 166 1.75 11.68 -3.16
CA LEU A 166 0.88 11.37 -4.30
C LEU A 166 1.21 12.29 -5.46
N LEU A 167 1.44 11.69 -6.63
CA LEU A 167 1.78 12.36 -7.87
C LEU A 167 0.83 11.90 -8.98
N ASP A 168 0.30 12.84 -9.72
CA ASP A 168 -0.64 12.61 -10.84
C ASP A 168 -0.18 13.28 -12.16
N THR A 169 0.93 14.01 -12.12
CA THR A 169 1.48 14.70 -13.27
C THR A 169 2.70 13.94 -13.80
N PRO A 170 2.69 13.49 -15.08
CA PRO A 170 3.79 12.74 -15.66
C PRO A 170 5.14 13.43 -15.50
N GLY A 171 6.17 12.65 -15.19
CA GLY A 171 7.51 13.19 -14.98
C GLY A 171 8.48 12.15 -14.44
N THR A 172 9.73 12.59 -14.27
CA THR A 172 10.80 11.83 -13.64
C THR A 172 11.22 12.55 -12.37
N HIS A 173 11.22 11.81 -11.26
CA HIS A 173 11.50 12.34 -9.94
C HIS A 173 12.70 11.64 -9.33
N ALA A 174 13.63 12.41 -8.76
CA ALA A 174 14.77 11.86 -8.05
C ALA A 174 14.32 11.28 -6.70
N LEU A 175 14.72 10.04 -6.42
CA LEU A 175 14.40 9.36 -5.17
C LEU A 175 15.68 8.96 -4.45
N ARG A 176 15.77 9.32 -3.18
CA ARG A 176 16.90 8.97 -2.29
C ARG A 176 16.38 8.40 -0.99
N PRO A 177 16.14 7.08 -0.95
CA PRO A 177 15.74 6.40 0.28
C PRO A 177 16.93 6.23 1.23
N ASP A 178 16.63 6.35 2.52
CA ASP A 178 17.45 5.88 3.63
C ASP A 178 16.56 4.89 4.41
N GLY A 179 16.43 3.69 3.84
CA GLY A 179 15.51 2.65 4.26
C GLY A 179 14.71 2.06 3.11
N VAL A 180 13.41 1.85 3.28
CA VAL A 180 12.55 1.22 2.27
C VAL A 180 11.39 2.13 1.89
N THR A 181 11.23 2.37 0.60
CA THR A 181 10.11 3.12 0.02
C THR A 181 9.32 2.24 -0.93
N ALA A 182 8.00 2.15 -0.72
CA ALA A 182 7.11 1.56 -1.70
C ALA A 182 6.75 2.60 -2.76
N ALA A 183 6.90 2.24 -4.03
CA ALA A 183 6.38 2.98 -5.17
C ALA A 183 5.21 2.18 -5.75
N VAL A 184 4.01 2.72 -5.66
CA VAL A 184 2.79 2.10 -6.19
C VAL A 184 2.32 2.90 -7.39
N THR A 185 2.39 2.29 -8.56
CA THR A 185 1.90 2.90 -9.80
C THR A 185 0.54 2.33 -10.16
N PHE A 186 -0.47 3.19 -10.23
CA PHE A 186 -1.83 2.82 -10.63
C PHE A 186 -2.09 3.24 -12.08
N ARG A 187 -2.70 2.35 -12.85
CA ARG A 187 -3.13 2.58 -14.23
C ARG A 187 -4.53 2.03 -14.46
N THR A 188 -5.26 2.63 -15.38
CA THR A 188 -6.51 2.02 -15.87
C THR A 188 -6.20 0.68 -16.52
N ALA A 189 -6.94 -0.36 -16.15
CA ALA A 189 -6.80 -1.67 -16.75
C ALA A 189 -7.09 -1.59 -18.26
N THR A 190 -6.24 -2.23 -19.05
CA THR A 190 -6.51 -2.39 -20.49
C THR A 190 -7.62 -3.41 -20.68
N ALA A 191 -8.64 -3.07 -21.45
CA ALA A 191 -9.67 -4.03 -21.85
C ALA A 191 -9.00 -5.18 -22.61
N SER A 192 -9.13 -6.41 -22.08
CA SER A 192 -8.69 -7.64 -22.75
C SER A 192 -9.71 -8.07 -23.78
#